data_d4d5b911ceb7d8a6c292c4c3b7376788
#
_entry.id   d4d5b911ceb7d8a6c292c4c3b7376788
#
_cell.length_a   1.000
_cell.length_b   1.000
_cell.length_c   1.000
_cell.angle_alpha   90.00
_cell.angle_beta   90.00
_cell.angle_gamma   90.00
#
_symmetry.space_group_name_H-M   'P 1'
#
loop_
_entity.id
_entity.type
_entity.pdbx_description
1 polymer ?
#
loop_
_entity_poly.entity_id
_entity_poly.type
_entity_poly.pdbx_seq_one_letter_code
_entity_poly.pdbx_strand_id
1 'polypeptide(L)'
;TGYAPIRAATRVLAAQPPATGRLQAALAKPRAALPAASLADFHNPVTVDEALALKARHPQARWIAGATDLGVNLSHGEAVAQAFIALDRIASLQDLHVGADAVTIGAGIPLTRLQVELAGVFPALDEMLRWFAARQVRNRATLGGNLGSASPIGDLLPVLLALDATVHCVGPQGPRALPIDAYFQGYRRTSLAGDALITAVTLP
;
A
#
# COMPACT_ATOMS: atom_id res chain seq x y z
N THR A 1 -11.34 4.22 -32.62
CA THR A 1 -12.80 4.23 -32.77
C THR A 1 -13.56 3.76 -31.53
N GLY A 2 -13.02 2.85 -30.71
CA GLY A 2 -13.65 2.34 -29.47
C GLY A 2 -13.96 3.41 -28.42
N TYR A 3 -13.26 4.53 -28.43
CA TYR A 3 -13.49 5.63 -27.48
C TYR A 3 -14.61 6.61 -27.87
N ALA A 4 -15.10 6.57 -29.09
CA ALA A 4 -16.13 7.51 -29.56
C ALA A 4 -17.45 7.41 -28.76
N PRO A 5 -18.00 6.21 -28.45
CA PRO A 5 -19.19 6.07 -27.62
C PRO A 5 -18.95 6.54 -26.19
N ILE A 6 -17.76 6.25 -25.61
CA ILE A 6 -17.40 6.68 -24.26
C ILE A 6 -17.33 8.21 -24.18
N ARG A 7 -16.69 8.86 -25.15
CA ARG A 7 -16.63 10.33 -25.24
C ARG A 7 -18.01 10.96 -25.42
N ALA A 8 -18.89 10.33 -26.21
CA ALA A 8 -20.26 10.80 -26.36
C ALA A 8 -21.05 10.69 -25.05
N ALA A 9 -20.98 9.56 -24.37
CA ALA A 9 -21.61 9.34 -23.08
C ALA A 9 -21.11 10.32 -21.99
N THR A 10 -19.81 10.57 -21.92
CA THR A 10 -19.24 11.53 -20.96
C THR A 10 -19.69 12.96 -21.23
N ARG A 11 -19.85 13.37 -22.49
CA ARG A 11 -20.40 14.70 -22.82
C ARG A 11 -21.86 14.86 -22.40
N VAL A 12 -22.68 13.81 -22.61
CA VAL A 12 -24.08 13.82 -22.14
C VAL A 12 -24.15 13.91 -20.61
N LEU A 13 -23.33 13.12 -19.90
CA LEU A 13 -23.27 13.16 -18.43
C LEU A 13 -22.74 14.50 -17.90
N ALA A 14 -21.76 15.10 -18.56
CA ALA A 14 -21.21 16.39 -18.15
C ALA A 14 -22.22 17.55 -18.33
N ALA A 15 -23.16 17.43 -19.27
CA ALA A 15 -24.23 18.39 -19.48
C ALA A 15 -25.38 18.27 -18.46
N GLN A 16 -25.42 17.18 -17.70
CA GLN A 16 -26.41 16.94 -16.66
C GLN A 16 -25.75 17.12 -15.28
N PRO A 17 -26.13 18.11 -14.47
CA PRO A 17 -25.57 18.23 -13.12
C PRO A 17 -25.91 16.95 -12.34
N PRO A 18 -24.93 16.28 -11.74
CA PRO A 18 -25.19 15.06 -11.01
C PRO A 18 -26.09 15.36 -9.81
N ALA A 19 -27.07 14.51 -9.56
CA ALA A 19 -27.89 14.55 -8.35
C ALA A 19 -27.05 14.11 -7.14
N THR A 20 -26.11 14.96 -6.73
CA THR A 20 -25.07 14.65 -5.76
C THR A 20 -25.58 14.48 -4.34
N GLY A 21 -26.74 15.07 -3.98
CA GLY A 21 -27.25 15.05 -2.60
C GLY A 21 -27.50 13.66 -2.02
N ARG A 22 -28.07 12.75 -2.82
CA ARG A 22 -28.29 11.35 -2.36
C ARG A 22 -26.98 10.58 -2.16
N LEU A 23 -26.02 10.77 -3.05
CA LEU A 23 -24.71 10.12 -2.99
C LEU A 23 -23.89 10.67 -1.83
N GLN A 24 -23.87 11.99 -1.66
CA GLN A 24 -23.20 12.63 -0.52
C GLN A 24 -23.81 12.19 0.82
N ALA A 25 -25.13 12.13 0.94
CA ALA A 25 -25.79 11.64 2.13
C ALA A 25 -25.49 10.14 2.40
N ALA A 26 -25.37 9.32 1.36
CA ALA A 26 -24.99 7.91 1.51
C ALA A 26 -23.53 7.72 1.92
N LEU A 27 -22.62 8.55 1.38
CA LEU A 27 -21.19 8.52 1.71
C LEU A 27 -20.90 9.10 3.10
N ALA A 28 -21.73 10.02 3.59
CA ALA A 28 -21.60 10.60 4.94
C ALA A 28 -22.03 9.66 6.05
N LYS A 29 -22.71 8.55 5.74
CA LYS A 29 -23.10 7.56 6.77
C LYS A 29 -21.85 6.82 7.27
N PRO A 30 -21.63 6.79 8.60
CA PRO A 30 -20.57 5.98 9.17
C PRO A 30 -20.75 4.52 8.72
N ARG A 31 -19.72 3.92 8.16
CA ARG A 31 -19.71 2.49 7.87
C ARG A 31 -19.26 1.77 9.14
N ALA A 32 -20.03 0.78 9.56
CA ALA A 32 -19.58 -0.12 10.60
C ALA A 32 -18.26 -0.78 10.19
N ALA A 33 -17.31 -0.84 11.13
CA ALA A 33 -16.10 -1.61 10.91
C ALA A 33 -16.49 -3.08 10.71
N LEU A 34 -16.02 -3.66 9.61
CA LEU A 34 -16.24 -5.08 9.37
C LEU A 34 -15.30 -5.89 10.27
N PRO A 35 -15.74 -6.96 10.93
CA PRO A 35 -14.87 -7.81 11.75
C PRO A 35 -13.78 -8.47 10.88
N ALA A 36 -12.77 -9.02 11.52
CA ALA A 36 -11.80 -9.88 10.86
C ALA A 36 -12.52 -11.00 10.12
N ALA A 37 -12.06 -11.35 8.94
CA ALA A 37 -12.66 -12.38 8.11
C ALA A 37 -11.61 -13.35 7.58
N SER A 38 -11.98 -14.59 7.39
CA SER A 38 -11.14 -15.60 6.77
C SER A 38 -11.98 -16.43 5.82
N LEU A 39 -11.50 -16.61 4.59
CA LEU A 39 -12.11 -17.45 3.56
C LEU A 39 -11.05 -18.43 3.10
N ALA A 40 -11.17 -19.70 3.49
CA ALA A 40 -10.20 -20.73 3.12
C ALA A 40 -8.75 -20.24 3.26
N ASP A 41 -8.12 -19.91 2.13
CA ASP A 41 -6.72 -19.49 2.07
C ASP A 41 -6.53 -17.95 2.01
N PHE A 42 -7.57 -17.18 2.31
CA PHE A 42 -7.52 -15.71 2.33
C PHE A 42 -7.94 -15.18 3.71
N HIS A 43 -6.96 -14.68 4.45
CA HIS A 43 -7.11 -14.17 5.80
C HIS A 43 -7.07 -12.64 5.80
N ASN A 44 -7.97 -12.00 6.53
CA ASN A 44 -8.08 -10.54 6.57
C ASN A 44 -8.12 -10.04 8.03
N PRO A 45 -6.95 -10.00 8.71
CA PRO A 45 -6.82 -9.50 10.08
C PRO A 45 -7.10 -8.00 10.16
N VAL A 46 -7.40 -7.52 11.36
CA VAL A 46 -7.64 -6.10 11.64
C VAL A 46 -6.57 -5.47 12.53
N THR A 47 -5.64 -6.29 13.06
CA THR A 47 -4.50 -5.83 13.84
C THR A 47 -3.20 -6.47 13.34
N VAL A 48 -2.06 -5.84 13.66
CA VAL A 48 -0.73 -6.38 13.36
C VAL A 48 -0.52 -7.70 14.11
N ASP A 49 -0.94 -7.79 15.36
CA ASP A 49 -0.78 -9.01 16.17
C ASP A 49 -1.56 -10.19 15.59
N GLU A 50 -2.80 -9.95 15.14
CA GLU A 50 -3.57 -10.96 14.42
C GLU A 50 -2.88 -11.41 13.13
N ALA A 51 -2.30 -10.46 12.37
CA ALA A 51 -1.57 -10.77 11.16
C ALA A 51 -0.34 -11.65 11.43
N LEU A 52 0.45 -11.33 12.46
CA LEU A 52 1.59 -12.13 12.88
C LEU A 52 1.17 -13.52 13.38
N ALA A 53 0.10 -13.60 14.16
CA ALA A 53 -0.44 -14.87 14.63
C ALA A 53 -0.94 -15.76 13.46
N LEU A 54 -1.55 -15.15 12.44
CA LEU A 54 -1.92 -15.85 11.21
C LEU A 54 -0.69 -16.32 10.44
N LYS A 55 0.35 -15.48 10.34
CA LYS A 55 1.59 -15.85 9.66
C LYS A 55 2.30 -17.03 10.35
N ALA A 56 2.29 -17.06 11.67
CA ALA A 56 2.85 -18.17 12.44
C ALA A 56 2.08 -19.50 12.19
N ARG A 57 0.76 -19.43 12.05
CA ARG A 57 -0.09 -20.60 11.72
C ARG A 57 -0.03 -21.02 10.24
N HIS A 58 0.22 -20.05 9.36
CA HIS A 58 0.29 -20.23 7.92
C HIS A 58 1.63 -19.69 7.37
N PRO A 59 2.77 -20.35 7.64
CA PRO A 59 4.11 -19.82 7.30
C PRO A 59 4.27 -19.56 5.80
N GLN A 60 3.59 -20.35 4.95
CA GLN A 60 3.64 -20.21 3.48
C GLN A 60 2.70 -19.14 2.93
N ALA A 61 1.79 -18.58 3.75
CA ALA A 61 0.93 -17.51 3.30
C ALA A 61 1.74 -16.25 2.96
N ARG A 62 1.39 -15.57 1.88
CA ARG A 62 2.03 -14.31 1.48
C ARG A 62 1.29 -13.12 2.05
N TRP A 63 2.04 -12.13 2.46
CA TRP A 63 1.51 -10.80 2.75
C TRP A 63 0.95 -10.19 1.47
N ILE A 64 -0.26 -9.62 1.54
CA ILE A 64 -0.88 -8.90 0.45
C ILE A 64 -1.42 -7.56 0.95
N ALA A 65 -1.02 -6.47 0.31
CA ALA A 65 -1.53 -5.11 0.55
C ALA A 65 -2.33 -4.64 -0.67
N GLY A 66 -1.79 -3.73 -1.47
CA GLY A 66 -2.46 -3.21 -2.66
C GLY A 66 -2.62 -4.19 -3.82
N ALA A 67 -1.89 -5.30 -3.81
CA ALA A 67 -1.88 -6.38 -4.80
C ALA A 67 -1.48 -5.99 -6.24
N THR A 68 -0.99 -4.79 -6.46
CA THR A 68 -0.69 -4.29 -7.81
C THR A 68 0.49 -4.98 -8.50
N ASP A 69 1.49 -5.45 -7.75
CA ASP A 69 2.60 -6.28 -8.26
C ASP A 69 2.17 -7.75 -8.36
N LEU A 70 1.53 -8.29 -7.32
CA LEU A 70 1.03 -9.67 -7.32
C LEU A 70 -0.02 -9.93 -8.40
N GLY A 71 -0.84 -8.93 -8.72
CA GLY A 71 -1.86 -9.01 -9.76
C GLY A 71 -1.27 -9.19 -11.16
N VAL A 72 -0.08 -8.65 -11.42
CA VAL A 72 0.64 -8.88 -12.68
C VAL A 72 1.02 -10.37 -12.80
N ASN A 73 1.62 -10.95 -11.77
CA ASN A 73 2.00 -12.35 -11.76
C ASN A 73 0.78 -13.27 -11.96
N LEU A 74 -0.32 -12.97 -11.25
CA LEU A 74 -1.58 -13.71 -11.40
C LEU A 74 -2.15 -13.61 -12.83
N SER A 75 -2.06 -12.43 -13.45
CA SER A 75 -2.55 -12.21 -14.82
C SER A 75 -1.72 -12.98 -15.87
N HIS A 76 -0.47 -13.29 -15.55
CA HIS A 76 0.41 -14.12 -16.38
C HIS A 76 0.27 -15.62 -16.08
N GLY A 77 -0.63 -16.03 -15.18
CA GLY A 77 -0.84 -17.42 -14.81
C GLY A 77 0.27 -17.99 -13.89
N GLU A 78 1.08 -17.14 -13.29
CA GLU A 78 2.11 -17.57 -12.35
C GLU A 78 1.49 -18.03 -11.02
N ALA A 79 2.02 -19.10 -10.45
CA ALA A 79 1.65 -19.54 -9.11
C ALA A 79 2.23 -18.57 -8.07
N VAL A 80 1.38 -17.74 -7.47
CA VAL A 80 1.83 -16.68 -6.55
C VAL A 80 1.95 -17.19 -5.13
N ALA A 81 0.92 -17.83 -4.60
CA ALA A 81 0.88 -18.46 -3.28
C ALA A 81 -0.40 -19.28 -3.13
N GLN A 82 -0.40 -20.22 -2.17
CA GLN A 82 -1.59 -21.01 -1.82
C GLN A 82 -2.49 -20.27 -0.82
N ALA A 83 -1.92 -19.35 -0.03
CA ALA A 83 -2.66 -18.57 0.97
C ALA A 83 -2.16 -17.13 1.03
N PHE A 84 -3.04 -16.22 1.46
CA PHE A 84 -2.76 -14.80 1.61
C PHE A 84 -3.20 -14.28 2.97
N ILE A 85 -2.43 -13.34 3.52
CA ILE A 85 -2.80 -12.54 4.68
C ILE A 85 -2.89 -11.08 4.22
N ALA A 86 -4.11 -10.56 4.15
CA ALA A 86 -4.38 -9.22 3.64
C ALA A 86 -4.20 -8.17 4.75
N LEU A 87 -3.53 -7.07 4.39
CA LEU A 87 -3.10 -6.03 5.35
C LEU A 87 -3.96 -4.76 5.27
N ASP A 88 -4.87 -4.69 4.32
CA ASP A 88 -5.62 -3.48 3.97
C ASP A 88 -6.65 -3.04 5.04
N ARG A 89 -6.96 -3.92 6.01
CA ARG A 89 -7.88 -3.62 7.12
C ARG A 89 -7.19 -3.30 8.43
N ILE A 90 -5.87 -3.32 8.48
CA ILE A 90 -5.11 -2.99 9.68
C ILE A 90 -4.99 -1.45 9.75
N ALA A 91 -5.76 -0.83 10.64
CA ALA A 91 -5.86 0.62 10.74
C ALA A 91 -4.50 1.28 11.02
N SER A 92 -3.68 0.71 11.92
CA SER A 92 -2.37 1.25 12.26
C SER A 92 -1.38 1.30 11.08
N LEU A 93 -1.58 0.50 10.05
CA LEU A 93 -0.79 0.58 8.81
C LEU A 93 -1.22 1.74 7.91
N GLN A 94 -2.30 2.43 8.23
CA GLN A 94 -2.85 3.56 7.49
C GLN A 94 -2.54 4.92 8.15
N ASP A 95 -1.81 4.91 9.27
CA ASP A 95 -1.51 6.12 10.03
C ASP A 95 -0.45 6.96 9.32
N LEU A 96 -0.65 8.28 9.33
CA LEU A 96 0.31 9.28 8.85
C LEU A 96 0.54 10.30 9.97
N HIS A 97 1.77 10.42 10.40
CA HIS A 97 2.16 11.38 11.41
C HIS A 97 3.23 12.33 10.87
N VAL A 98 2.87 13.61 10.82
CA VAL A 98 3.79 14.69 10.42
C VAL A 98 4.26 15.38 11.70
N GLY A 99 5.50 15.09 12.10
CA GLY A 99 6.17 15.73 13.24
C GLY A 99 6.94 16.98 12.82
N ALA A 100 7.64 17.59 13.79
CA ALA A 100 8.49 18.75 13.52
C ALA A 100 9.75 18.39 12.72
N ASP A 101 10.34 17.23 13.00
CA ASP A 101 11.65 16.82 12.46
C ASP A 101 11.57 15.59 11.57
N ALA A 102 10.42 14.93 11.50
CA ALA A 102 10.26 13.72 10.71
C ALA A 102 8.80 13.42 10.38
N VAL A 103 8.58 12.69 9.31
CA VAL A 103 7.27 12.19 8.90
C VAL A 103 7.27 10.67 8.99
N THR A 104 6.34 10.10 9.74
CA THR A 104 6.14 8.65 9.83
C THR A 104 4.91 8.25 9.03
N ILE A 105 5.11 7.35 8.08
CA ILE A 105 4.14 6.91 7.08
C ILE A 105 3.83 5.45 7.30
N GLY A 106 2.60 5.10 7.60
CA GLY A 106 2.15 3.70 7.70
C GLY A 106 2.33 2.93 6.39
N ALA A 107 2.80 1.70 6.47
CA ALA A 107 3.17 0.89 5.32
C ALA A 107 1.99 0.57 4.37
N GLY A 108 0.77 0.57 4.89
CA GLY A 108 -0.46 0.29 4.15
C GLY A 108 -1.09 1.51 3.46
N ILE A 109 -0.51 2.70 3.61
CA ILE A 109 -1.06 3.92 2.99
C ILE A 109 -0.99 3.82 1.46
N PRO A 110 -2.10 4.04 0.74
CA PRO A 110 -2.10 4.10 -0.72
C PRO A 110 -1.30 5.30 -1.24
N LEU A 111 -0.58 5.11 -2.34
CA LEU A 111 0.27 6.17 -2.90
C LEU A 111 -0.51 7.43 -3.33
N THR A 112 -1.77 7.28 -3.75
CA THR A 112 -2.64 8.45 -4.02
C THR A 112 -2.87 9.28 -2.76
N ARG A 113 -3.01 8.65 -1.59
CA ARG A 113 -3.18 9.34 -0.32
C ARG A 113 -1.89 10.09 0.07
N LEU A 114 -0.72 9.45 -0.09
CA LEU A 114 0.57 10.11 0.11
C LEU A 114 0.74 11.34 -0.79
N GLN A 115 0.40 11.21 -2.07
CA GLN A 115 0.48 12.31 -3.04
C GLN A 115 -0.35 13.54 -2.61
N VAL A 116 -1.46 13.33 -1.93
CA VAL A 116 -2.35 14.42 -1.49
C VAL A 116 -1.93 14.97 -0.14
N GLU A 117 -1.66 14.11 0.84
CA GLU A 117 -1.44 14.52 2.23
C GLU A 117 -0.02 15.02 2.50
N LEU A 118 0.98 14.62 1.69
CA LEU A 118 2.36 15.09 1.78
C LEU A 118 2.75 16.08 0.67
N ALA A 119 1.78 16.60 -0.07
CA ALA A 119 2.04 17.55 -1.15
C ALA A 119 2.83 18.77 -0.64
N GLY A 120 3.98 19.06 -1.24
CA GLY A 120 4.87 20.16 -0.89
C GLY A 120 5.81 19.87 0.29
N VAL A 121 5.72 18.73 0.97
CA VAL A 121 6.60 18.39 2.10
C VAL A 121 7.95 17.83 1.60
N PHE A 122 7.92 16.93 0.62
CA PHE A 122 9.10 16.32 0.03
C PHE A 122 9.08 16.48 -1.48
N PRO A 123 9.76 17.49 -2.06
CA PRO A 123 9.72 17.75 -3.51
C PRO A 123 10.11 16.55 -4.38
N ALA A 124 11.08 15.75 -3.94
CA ALA A 124 11.50 14.54 -4.66
C ALA A 124 10.40 13.46 -4.67
N LEU A 125 9.65 13.32 -3.58
CA LEU A 125 8.51 12.40 -3.49
C LEU A 125 7.34 12.88 -4.35
N ASP A 126 7.04 14.18 -4.33
CA ASP A 126 6.00 14.80 -5.15
C ASP A 126 6.25 14.57 -6.64
N GLU A 127 7.49 14.86 -7.10
CA GLU A 127 7.85 14.66 -8.50
C GLU A 127 7.78 13.20 -8.89
N MET A 128 8.27 12.28 -8.05
CA MET A 128 8.18 10.85 -8.33
C MET A 128 6.73 10.37 -8.40
N LEU A 129 5.89 10.74 -7.43
CA LEU A 129 4.48 10.32 -7.40
C LEU A 129 3.65 10.90 -8.56
N ARG A 130 4.07 12.02 -9.14
CA ARG A 130 3.47 12.60 -10.33
C ARG A 130 3.57 11.66 -11.55
N TRP A 131 4.70 10.95 -11.68
CA TRP A 131 4.99 10.06 -12.79
C TRP A 131 4.76 8.59 -12.49
N PHE A 132 4.61 8.24 -11.20
CA PHE A 132 4.43 6.87 -10.75
C PHE A 132 3.12 6.29 -11.30
N ALA A 133 3.21 5.28 -12.13
CA ALA A 133 2.11 4.44 -12.62
C ALA A 133 0.81 5.21 -12.96
N ALA A 134 -0.25 4.50 -13.31
CA ALA A 134 -1.58 5.08 -13.53
C ALA A 134 -2.31 5.30 -12.19
N ARG A 135 -3.27 6.23 -12.15
CA ARG A 135 -4.03 6.58 -10.95
C ARG A 135 -4.70 5.38 -10.28
N GLN A 136 -5.28 4.45 -11.03
CA GLN A 136 -5.88 3.24 -10.50
C GLN A 136 -4.87 2.33 -9.78
N VAL A 137 -3.62 2.31 -10.25
CA VAL A 137 -2.53 1.60 -9.57
C VAL A 137 -2.18 2.32 -8.28
N ARG A 138 -1.96 3.65 -8.31
CA ARG A 138 -1.66 4.45 -7.10
C ARG A 138 -2.76 4.39 -6.04
N ASN A 139 -4.02 4.23 -6.43
CA ASN A 139 -5.15 4.07 -5.51
C ASN A 139 -5.07 2.77 -4.69
N ARG A 140 -4.30 1.79 -5.12
CA ARG A 140 -4.15 0.49 -4.47
C ARG A 140 -2.72 0.22 -3.99
N ALA A 141 -1.72 0.58 -4.79
CA ALA A 141 -0.31 0.41 -4.43
C ALA A 141 0.00 1.14 -3.12
N THR A 142 0.74 0.48 -2.23
CA THR A 142 1.11 1.01 -0.92
C THR A 142 2.61 1.21 -0.82
N LEU A 143 3.04 2.09 0.08
CA LEU A 143 4.46 2.33 0.33
C LEU A 143 5.17 1.04 0.78
N GLY A 144 4.61 0.33 1.76
CA GLY A 144 5.16 -0.94 2.24
C GLY A 144 5.14 -2.03 1.17
N GLY A 145 4.11 -2.07 0.30
CA GLY A 145 4.06 -2.99 -0.84
C GLY A 145 5.18 -2.74 -1.84
N ASN A 146 5.49 -1.48 -2.14
CA ASN A 146 6.60 -1.12 -3.03
C ASN A 146 7.96 -1.54 -2.44
N LEU A 147 8.19 -1.27 -1.15
CA LEU A 147 9.39 -1.74 -0.43
C LEU A 147 9.47 -3.27 -0.36
N GLY A 148 8.37 -3.94 -0.01
CA GLY A 148 8.34 -5.40 0.16
C GLY A 148 8.53 -6.17 -1.15
N SER A 149 8.13 -5.60 -2.28
CA SER A 149 8.40 -6.20 -3.60
C SER A 149 9.86 -6.12 -4.00
N ALA A 150 10.61 -5.16 -3.47
CA ALA A 150 12.01 -4.87 -3.79
C ALA A 150 12.29 -4.95 -5.30
N SER A 151 11.37 -4.40 -6.10
CA SER A 151 11.49 -4.42 -7.55
C SER A 151 12.70 -3.60 -8.00
N PRO A 152 13.55 -4.10 -8.92
CA PRO A 152 14.69 -3.35 -9.44
C PRO A 152 14.26 -2.10 -10.25
N ILE A 153 13.00 -2.04 -10.63
CA ILE A 153 12.38 -0.88 -11.30
C ILE A 153 11.37 -0.18 -10.39
N GLY A 154 11.49 -0.36 -9.07
CA GLY A 154 10.63 0.31 -8.08
C GLY A 154 10.98 1.78 -7.95
N ASP A 155 10.15 2.65 -8.48
CA ASP A 155 10.45 4.09 -8.61
C ASP A 155 10.60 4.83 -7.27
N LEU A 156 9.94 4.38 -6.21
CA LEU A 156 10.03 5.01 -4.89
C LEU A 156 11.35 4.68 -4.16
N LEU A 157 12.00 3.56 -4.48
CA LEU A 157 13.18 3.10 -3.74
C LEU A 157 14.34 4.10 -3.79
N PRO A 158 14.71 4.68 -4.96
CA PRO A 158 15.75 5.71 -5.02
C PRO A 158 15.38 6.99 -4.25
N VAL A 159 14.10 7.38 -4.25
CA VAL A 159 13.63 8.56 -3.52
C VAL A 159 13.75 8.34 -2.01
N LEU A 160 13.31 7.18 -1.52
CA LEU A 160 13.43 6.84 -0.11
C LEU A 160 14.89 6.75 0.34
N LEU A 161 15.77 6.24 -0.51
CA LEU A 161 17.21 6.20 -0.25
C LEU A 161 17.80 7.62 -0.17
N ALA A 162 17.44 8.51 -1.10
CA ALA A 162 17.90 9.90 -1.11
C ALA A 162 17.36 10.73 0.06
N LEU A 163 16.26 10.30 0.67
CA LEU A 163 15.64 10.90 1.86
C LEU A 163 16.07 10.22 3.16
N ASP A 164 17.09 9.38 3.15
CA ASP A 164 17.59 8.65 4.35
C ASP A 164 16.48 7.96 5.16
N ALA A 165 15.54 7.33 4.46
CA ALA A 165 14.39 6.70 5.07
C ALA A 165 14.76 5.60 6.06
N THR A 166 13.98 5.47 7.12
CA THR A 166 14.05 4.35 8.06
C THR A 166 12.83 3.45 7.89
N VAL A 167 13.04 2.16 7.64
CA VAL A 167 11.98 1.15 7.51
C VAL A 167 11.72 0.51 8.87
N HIS A 168 10.49 0.63 9.36
CA HIS A 168 10.04 -0.05 10.58
C HIS A 168 9.34 -1.35 10.22
N CYS A 169 9.70 -2.41 10.91
CA CYS A 169 9.09 -3.72 10.72
C CYS A 169 8.90 -4.42 12.07
N VAL A 170 8.03 -5.42 12.09
CA VAL A 170 7.78 -6.27 13.24
C VAL A 170 7.72 -7.73 12.80
N GLY A 171 8.27 -8.61 13.61
CA GLY A 171 8.26 -10.06 13.41
C GLY A 171 8.26 -10.78 14.73
N PRO A 172 8.49 -12.12 14.76
CA PRO A 172 8.51 -12.91 15.99
C PRO A 172 9.54 -12.44 17.02
N GLN A 173 10.59 -11.76 16.57
CA GLN A 173 11.64 -11.20 17.44
C GLN A 173 11.34 -9.78 17.94
N GLY A 174 10.13 -9.28 17.70
CA GLY A 174 9.71 -7.93 18.05
C GLY A 174 9.99 -6.89 16.97
N PRO A 175 9.79 -5.60 17.31
CA PRO A 175 9.96 -4.50 16.38
C PRO A 175 11.44 -4.24 16.06
N ARG A 176 11.71 -3.82 14.82
CA ARG A 176 13.02 -3.42 14.32
C ARG A 176 12.89 -2.17 13.46
N ALA A 177 13.91 -1.32 13.49
CA ALA A 177 14.08 -0.20 12.58
C ALA A 177 15.36 -0.44 11.76
N LEU A 178 15.26 -0.29 10.46
CA LEU A 178 16.35 -0.54 9.52
C LEU A 178 16.56 0.71 8.65
N PRO A 179 17.76 1.27 8.60
CA PRO A 179 18.09 2.28 7.59
C PRO A 179 17.83 1.71 6.19
N ILE A 180 17.36 2.55 5.29
CA ILE A 180 16.98 2.11 3.94
C ILE A 180 18.14 1.54 3.13
N ASP A 181 19.35 2.01 3.34
CA ASP A 181 20.58 1.51 2.72
C ASP A 181 20.93 0.08 3.16
N ALA A 182 20.60 -0.29 4.41
CA ALA A 182 20.76 -1.64 4.95
C ALA A 182 19.57 -2.57 4.63
N TYR A 183 18.48 -2.02 4.10
CA TYR A 183 17.25 -2.78 3.85
C TYR A 183 17.36 -3.64 2.60
N PHE A 184 17.92 -3.13 1.48
CA PHE A 184 18.05 -3.87 0.23
C PHE A 184 19.36 -4.66 0.19
N GLN A 185 19.28 -5.95 -0.14
CA GLN A 185 20.43 -6.86 -0.17
C GLN A 185 20.73 -7.44 -1.56
N GLY A 186 19.99 -7.02 -2.57
CA GLY A 186 20.19 -7.47 -3.95
C GLY A 186 18.87 -7.57 -4.72
N TYR A 187 18.93 -8.18 -5.86
CA TYR A 187 17.80 -8.31 -6.77
C TYR A 187 16.60 -8.99 -6.06
N ARG A 188 15.51 -8.26 -5.86
CA ARG A 188 14.29 -8.69 -5.15
C ARG A 188 14.56 -9.31 -3.77
N ARG A 189 15.63 -8.89 -3.10
CA ARG A 189 16.02 -9.38 -1.78
C ARG A 189 16.16 -8.23 -0.81
N THR A 190 15.53 -8.40 0.34
CA THR A 190 15.60 -7.46 1.46
C THR A 190 16.15 -8.17 2.71
N SER A 191 16.53 -7.38 3.72
CA SER A 191 16.90 -7.88 5.05
C SER A 191 15.69 -8.25 5.91
N LEU A 192 14.47 -8.10 5.38
CA LEU A 192 13.23 -8.46 6.06
C LEU A 192 13.08 -10.00 6.08
N ALA A 193 12.88 -10.58 7.26
CA ALA A 193 12.54 -11.98 7.38
C ALA A 193 11.14 -12.26 6.77
N GLY A 194 10.94 -13.45 6.20
CA GLY A 194 9.70 -13.79 5.50
C GLY A 194 8.43 -13.82 6.37
N ASP A 195 8.62 -13.90 7.69
CA ASP A 195 7.57 -13.86 8.72
C ASP A 195 7.40 -12.46 9.35
N ALA A 196 8.22 -11.49 8.95
CA ALA A 196 8.13 -10.11 9.41
C ALA A 196 7.27 -9.26 8.46
N LEU A 197 6.70 -8.20 9.02
CA LEU A 197 5.80 -7.25 8.37
C LEU A 197 6.40 -5.84 8.44
N ILE A 198 6.39 -5.11 7.33
CA ILE A 198 6.69 -3.67 7.32
C ILE A 198 5.50 -2.94 7.93
N THR A 199 5.75 -2.12 8.94
CA THR A 199 4.70 -1.38 9.65
C THR A 199 4.66 0.09 9.27
N ALA A 200 5.82 0.71 9.07
CA ALA A 200 5.91 2.13 8.72
C ALA A 200 7.25 2.45 8.03
N VAL A 201 7.32 3.66 7.49
CA VAL A 201 8.55 4.31 7.01
C VAL A 201 8.64 5.68 7.64
N THR A 202 9.79 6.04 8.19
CA THR A 202 10.08 7.39 8.67
C THR A 202 11.01 8.11 7.71
N LEU A 203 10.66 9.33 7.35
CA LEU A 203 11.49 10.29 6.59
C LEU A 203 11.88 11.43 7.52
N PRO A 204 13.21 11.77 7.63
CA PRO A 204 13.68 12.89 8.43
C PRO A 204 13.34 14.25 7.82
#